data_4dca955dd3e6b7a8c031d3cd9a83e28c
#
_entry.id   4dca955dd3e6b7a8c031d3cd9a83e28c
#
_cell.length_a   1.000
_cell.length_b   1.000
_cell.length_c   1.000
_cell.angle_alpha   90.00
_cell.angle_beta   90.00
_cell.angle_gamma   90.00
#
_symmetry.space_group_name_H-M   'P 1'
#
loop_
_entity.id
_entity.type
_entity.pdbx_description
1 polymer ?
#
loop_
_entity_poly.entity_id
_entity_poly.type
_entity_poly.pdbx_seq_one_letter_code
_entity_poly.pdbx_strand_id
1 'polypeptide(L)'
;ESLDRMTGARGEISRVPAVELAGLRLGESDQSIPLLREVLDLIDGRVPLIIELKNPRRRTGRVETAASKDLAGYGGPCAVSSFNRRTVAWCARNLPHLPRGQNVMKFRRGWFAAGQWQSSVFREFQTRHSTRLQFIGCHIGALPSPGAQRFRERGIPLIVFTVRTPDRLALANAHADNIFFEGFIP
;
A
#
# COMPACT_ATOMS: atom_id res chain seq x y z
N GLU A 1 -7.71 12.37 -2.11
CA GLU A 1 -8.76 11.38 -2.40
C GLU A 1 -10.13 12.01 -2.10
N SER A 2 -11.11 11.70 -2.96
CA SER A 2 -12.47 12.21 -2.88
C SER A 2 -13.33 11.34 -1.97
N LEU A 3 -14.28 11.97 -1.31
CA LEU A 3 -15.33 11.32 -0.52
C LEU A 3 -16.44 10.73 -1.41
N ASP A 4 -16.63 11.29 -2.61
CA ASP A 4 -17.79 11.03 -3.49
C ASP A 4 -18.03 9.53 -3.74
N ARG A 5 -16.97 8.77 -4.01
CA ARG A 5 -17.09 7.35 -4.39
C ARG A 5 -17.62 6.47 -3.26
N MET A 6 -17.28 6.78 -2.01
CA MET A 6 -17.56 5.90 -0.86
C MET A 6 -18.66 6.41 0.04
N THR A 7 -18.94 7.71 0.07
CA THR A 7 -19.88 8.29 1.03
C THR A 7 -20.98 9.11 0.37
N GLY A 8 -20.92 9.38 -0.94
CA GLY A 8 -21.80 10.30 -1.62
C GLY A 8 -21.59 11.79 -1.26
N ALA A 9 -20.79 12.09 -0.23
CA ALA A 9 -20.41 13.46 0.10
C ALA A 9 -19.38 13.99 -0.88
N ARG A 10 -19.37 15.29 -1.16
CA ARG A 10 -18.42 15.92 -2.08
C ARG A 10 -17.18 16.44 -1.36
N GLY A 11 -16.04 16.34 -2.03
CA GLY A 11 -14.81 16.98 -1.58
C GLY A 11 -13.66 16.00 -1.27
N GLU A 12 -12.55 16.60 -0.86
CA GLU A 12 -11.35 15.82 -0.51
C GLU A 12 -11.35 15.44 0.97
N ILE A 13 -11.15 14.17 1.28
CA ILE A 13 -11.06 13.66 2.66
C ILE A 13 -10.04 14.44 3.51
N SER A 14 -8.97 14.91 2.89
CA SER A 14 -7.90 15.66 3.58
C SER A 14 -8.32 17.04 4.09
N ARG A 15 -9.49 17.53 3.68
CA ARG A 15 -10.04 18.84 4.05
C ARG A 15 -11.15 18.77 5.08
N VAL A 16 -11.60 17.55 5.41
CA VAL A 16 -12.72 17.34 6.34
C VAL A 16 -12.16 16.92 7.70
N PRO A 17 -12.59 17.54 8.79
CA PRO A 17 -12.23 17.13 10.15
C PRO A 17 -12.65 15.68 10.44
N ALA A 18 -11.86 14.97 11.24
CA ALA A 18 -12.11 13.57 11.55
C ALA A 18 -13.49 13.35 12.20
N VAL A 19 -13.94 14.28 13.02
CA VAL A 19 -15.27 14.24 13.66
C VAL A 19 -16.42 14.28 12.65
N GLU A 20 -16.26 15.03 11.58
CA GLU A 20 -17.26 15.09 10.50
C GLU A 20 -17.19 13.81 9.63
N LEU A 21 -15.99 13.27 9.38
CA LEU A 21 -15.82 12.01 8.66
C LEU A 21 -16.52 10.84 9.37
N ALA A 22 -16.49 10.80 10.70
CA ALA A 22 -17.17 9.78 11.50
C ALA A 22 -18.71 9.80 11.33
N GLY A 23 -19.27 10.92 10.89
CA GLY A 23 -20.70 11.05 10.58
C GLY A 23 -21.09 10.61 9.16
N LEU A 24 -20.11 10.35 8.26
CA LEU A 24 -20.37 9.97 6.88
C LEU A 24 -20.54 8.47 6.75
N ARG A 25 -21.63 8.03 6.15
CA ARG A 25 -21.91 6.62 5.91
C ARG A 25 -21.16 6.11 4.66
N LEU A 26 -20.73 4.86 4.69
CA LEU A 26 -20.08 4.19 3.58
C LEU A 26 -21.11 3.51 2.68
N GLY A 27 -21.36 4.09 1.51
CA GLY A 27 -22.35 3.61 0.56
C GLY A 27 -23.77 3.59 1.19
N GLU A 28 -24.46 2.49 1.02
CA GLU A 28 -25.80 2.25 1.58
C GLU A 28 -25.76 1.55 2.96
N SER A 29 -24.55 1.36 3.53
CA SER A 29 -24.40 0.66 4.81
C SER A 29 -24.60 1.60 6.00
N ASP A 30 -24.80 1.02 7.18
CA ASP A 30 -24.83 1.76 8.45
C ASP A 30 -23.42 2.06 9.01
N GLN A 31 -22.38 1.65 8.29
CA GLN A 31 -21.01 1.85 8.69
C GLN A 31 -20.52 3.26 8.33
N SER A 32 -19.71 3.86 9.21
CA SER A 32 -19.02 5.12 8.96
C SER A 32 -17.55 4.89 8.59
N ILE A 33 -16.83 5.96 8.25
CA ILE A 33 -15.38 5.92 8.03
C ILE A 33 -14.69 5.70 9.39
N PRO A 34 -14.05 4.55 9.63
CA PRO A 34 -13.42 4.28 10.92
C PRO A 34 -12.10 5.04 11.07
N LEU A 35 -11.71 5.34 12.30
CA LEU A 35 -10.35 5.75 12.62
C LEU A 35 -9.41 4.54 12.55
N LEU A 36 -8.13 4.77 12.25
CA LEU A 36 -7.15 3.68 12.19
C LEU A 36 -7.10 2.88 13.50
N ARG A 37 -7.09 3.54 14.66
CA ARG A 37 -7.09 2.89 15.97
C ARG A 37 -8.30 1.98 16.18
N GLU A 38 -9.49 2.38 15.72
CA GLU A 38 -10.70 1.55 15.83
C GLU A 38 -10.57 0.25 15.02
N VAL A 39 -9.94 0.34 13.84
CA VAL A 39 -9.63 -0.84 13.03
C VAL A 39 -8.58 -1.73 13.71
N LEU A 40 -7.55 -1.12 14.30
CA LEU A 40 -6.51 -1.85 15.02
C LEU A 40 -7.08 -2.58 16.24
N ASP A 41 -7.93 -1.90 17.02
CA ASP A 41 -8.62 -2.46 18.19
C ASP A 41 -9.56 -3.59 17.76
N LEU A 42 -10.33 -3.40 16.68
CA LEU A 42 -11.22 -4.44 16.16
C LEU A 42 -10.46 -5.69 15.71
N ILE A 43 -9.33 -5.52 15.03
CA ILE A 43 -8.52 -6.65 14.54
C ILE A 43 -7.77 -7.34 15.67
N ASP A 44 -7.25 -6.59 16.64
CA ASP A 44 -6.60 -7.09 17.85
C ASP A 44 -5.57 -8.23 17.58
N GLY A 45 -4.76 -8.07 16.56
CA GLY A 45 -3.73 -9.04 16.18
C GLY A 45 -4.22 -10.36 15.57
N ARG A 46 -5.53 -10.56 15.41
CA ARG A 46 -6.12 -11.82 14.91
C ARG A 46 -5.73 -12.17 13.49
N VAL A 47 -5.43 -11.16 12.68
CA VAL A 47 -4.95 -11.33 11.31
C VAL A 47 -3.84 -10.30 11.01
N PRO A 48 -2.88 -10.63 10.12
CA PRO A 48 -1.89 -9.66 9.66
C PRO A 48 -2.54 -8.52 8.88
N LEU A 49 -2.06 -7.30 9.09
CA LEU A 49 -2.53 -6.10 8.38
C LEU A 49 -1.47 -5.56 7.42
N ILE A 50 -1.90 -5.11 6.25
CA ILE A 50 -1.11 -4.24 5.38
C ILE A 50 -1.82 -2.89 5.27
N ILE A 51 -1.22 -1.86 5.83
CA ILE A 51 -1.78 -0.52 5.95
C ILE A 51 -1.22 0.37 4.85
N GLU A 52 -2.08 0.78 3.90
CA GLU A 52 -1.68 1.68 2.84
C GLU A 52 -1.77 3.14 3.30
N LEU A 53 -0.63 3.83 3.36
CA LEU A 53 -0.56 5.26 3.66
C LEU A 53 -0.72 6.07 2.37
N LYS A 54 -1.89 6.66 2.19
CA LYS A 54 -2.24 7.48 1.03
C LYS A 54 -1.94 8.94 1.28
N ASN A 55 -0.92 9.44 0.61
CA ASN A 55 -0.38 10.77 0.80
C ASN A 55 -0.12 11.43 -0.56
N PRO A 56 -0.53 12.70 -0.79
CA PRO A 56 -0.17 13.43 -2.00
C PRO A 56 1.35 13.49 -2.21
N ARG A 57 1.80 13.25 -3.44
CA ARG A 57 3.23 13.06 -3.78
C ARG A 57 4.18 14.15 -3.30
N ARG A 58 3.68 15.35 -3.02
CA ARG A 58 4.51 16.50 -2.60
C ARG A 58 4.55 16.74 -1.08
N ARG A 59 3.73 16.03 -0.32
CA ARG A 59 3.65 16.21 1.14
C ARG A 59 3.94 14.89 1.84
N THR A 60 4.78 14.91 2.85
CA THR A 60 5.07 13.77 3.74
C THR A 60 5.12 14.28 5.17
N GLY A 61 4.84 13.41 6.12
CA GLY A 61 4.97 13.67 7.54
C GLY A 61 3.65 13.64 8.30
N ARG A 62 2.59 14.28 7.81
CA ARG A 62 1.33 14.37 8.60
C ARG A 62 0.61 13.03 8.73
N VAL A 63 0.34 12.36 7.60
CA VAL A 63 -0.34 11.06 7.57
C VAL A 63 0.53 10.00 8.24
N GLU A 64 1.82 10.00 7.93
CA GLU A 64 2.78 9.05 8.47
C GLU A 64 2.93 9.21 9.99
N THR A 65 3.02 10.44 10.49
CA THR A 65 3.11 10.71 11.94
C THR A 65 1.82 10.36 12.66
N ALA A 66 0.66 10.61 12.07
CA ALA A 66 -0.62 10.22 12.66
C ALA A 66 -0.71 8.68 12.76
N ALA A 67 -0.45 7.98 11.65
CA ALA A 67 -0.45 6.52 11.63
C ALA A 67 0.59 5.91 12.59
N SER A 68 1.78 6.50 12.70
CA SER A 68 2.80 5.99 13.63
C SER A 68 2.40 6.07 15.10
N LYS A 69 1.60 7.06 15.48
CA LYS A 69 1.07 7.17 16.85
C LYS A 69 0.08 6.05 17.16
N ASP A 70 -0.83 5.77 16.24
CA ASP A 70 -1.81 4.69 16.40
C ASP A 70 -1.11 3.31 16.39
N LEU A 71 -0.08 3.14 15.56
CA LEU A 71 0.67 1.89 15.44
C LEU A 71 1.64 1.63 16.61
N ALA A 72 2.05 2.65 17.35
CA ALA A 72 3.01 2.50 18.45
C ALA A 72 2.53 1.57 19.58
N GLY A 73 1.21 1.48 19.78
CA GLY A 73 0.61 0.58 20.78
C GLY A 73 0.06 -0.73 20.22
N TYR A 74 0.16 -0.95 18.91
CA TYR A 74 -0.42 -2.15 18.30
C TYR A 74 0.54 -3.33 18.33
N GLY A 75 0.17 -4.39 19.06
CA GLY A 75 0.97 -5.61 19.21
C GLY A 75 0.79 -6.66 18.11
N GLY A 76 -0.18 -6.47 17.18
CA GLY A 76 -0.47 -7.41 16.11
C GLY A 76 0.50 -7.29 14.93
N PRO A 77 0.60 -8.33 14.09
CA PRO A 77 1.45 -8.30 12.90
C PRO A 77 0.93 -7.29 11.89
N CYS A 78 1.76 -6.32 11.52
CA CYS A 78 1.39 -5.34 10.50
C CYS A 78 2.56 -4.91 9.63
N ALA A 79 2.25 -4.44 8.43
CA ALA A 79 3.16 -3.84 7.48
C ALA A 79 2.56 -2.52 6.93
N VAL A 80 3.41 -1.65 6.41
CA VAL A 80 2.98 -0.40 5.78
C VAL A 80 3.31 -0.40 4.30
N SER A 81 2.46 0.23 3.49
CA SER A 81 2.72 0.40 2.07
C SER A 81 2.31 1.79 1.58
N SER A 82 2.84 2.22 0.44
CA SER A 82 2.41 3.46 -0.21
C SER A 82 2.81 3.49 -1.69
N PHE A 83 2.02 4.23 -2.47
CA PHE A 83 2.43 4.68 -3.81
C PHE A 83 3.44 5.83 -3.76
N ASN A 84 3.50 6.54 -2.64
CA ASN A 84 4.43 7.65 -2.46
C ASN A 84 5.77 7.15 -1.88
N ARG A 85 6.82 7.18 -2.70
CA ARG A 85 8.18 6.79 -2.31
C ARG A 85 8.72 7.56 -1.10
N ARG A 86 8.33 8.84 -0.94
CA ARG A 86 8.74 9.64 0.21
C ARG A 86 8.11 9.13 1.50
N THR A 87 6.86 8.67 1.44
CA THR A 87 6.17 8.00 2.55
C THR A 87 6.90 6.70 2.93
N VAL A 88 7.25 5.85 1.95
CA VAL A 88 8.02 4.63 2.22
C VAL A 88 9.38 4.95 2.85
N ALA A 89 10.08 5.96 2.34
CA ALA A 89 11.35 6.41 2.91
C ALA A 89 11.19 7.02 4.33
N TRP A 90 10.09 7.69 4.60
CA TRP A 90 9.75 8.18 5.94
C TRP A 90 9.53 7.01 6.91
N CYS A 91 8.74 6.02 6.51
CA CYS A 91 8.49 4.81 7.30
C CYS A 91 9.80 4.04 7.59
N ALA A 92 10.70 3.95 6.60
CA ALA A 92 11.99 3.30 6.81
C ALA A 92 12.84 3.95 7.91
N ARG A 93 12.74 5.26 8.08
CA ARG A 93 13.49 6.00 9.11
C ARG A 93 12.81 6.01 10.48
N ASN A 94 11.47 6.12 10.50
CA ASN A 94 10.72 6.37 11.73
C ASN A 94 9.99 5.12 12.26
N LEU A 95 9.79 4.11 11.44
CA LEU A 95 9.18 2.82 11.78
C LEU A 95 10.05 1.66 11.26
N PRO A 96 11.34 1.59 11.66
CA PRO A 96 12.28 0.62 11.09
C PRO A 96 11.91 -0.84 11.39
N HIS A 97 11.15 -1.08 12.45
CA HIS A 97 10.66 -2.39 12.87
C HIS A 97 9.51 -2.92 12.01
N LEU A 98 8.77 -2.04 11.30
CA LEU A 98 7.67 -2.47 10.45
C LEU A 98 8.14 -2.84 9.04
N PRO A 99 7.72 -4.00 8.51
CA PRO A 99 7.85 -4.30 7.10
C PRO A 99 7.18 -3.22 6.24
N ARG A 100 7.81 -2.90 5.10
CA ARG A 100 7.31 -1.85 4.21
C ARG A 100 7.36 -2.25 2.76
N GLY A 101 6.33 -1.85 2.01
CA GLY A 101 6.17 -2.10 0.59
C GLY A 101 6.02 -0.84 -0.24
N GLN A 102 6.49 -0.91 -1.49
CA GLN A 102 6.23 0.11 -2.50
C GLN A 102 5.12 -0.35 -3.42
N ASN A 103 4.04 0.44 -3.52
CA ASN A 103 2.98 0.18 -4.48
C ASN A 103 3.26 0.85 -5.83
N VAL A 104 3.01 0.11 -6.94
CA VAL A 104 3.17 0.60 -8.31
C VAL A 104 1.98 0.21 -9.18
N MET A 105 1.57 1.13 -10.09
CA MET A 105 0.48 0.83 -11.05
C MET A 105 0.99 0.06 -12.27
N LYS A 106 2.17 0.40 -12.74
CA LYS A 106 2.81 -0.23 -13.90
C LYS A 106 4.32 -0.14 -13.77
N PHE A 107 5.01 -1.16 -14.24
CA PHE A 107 6.45 -1.10 -14.45
C PHE A 107 6.69 -0.37 -15.78
N ARG A 108 7.23 0.85 -15.73
CA ARG A 108 7.48 1.64 -16.95
C ARG A 108 8.59 0.98 -17.77
N ARG A 109 8.42 0.90 -19.12
CA ARG A 109 9.42 0.32 -20.03
C ARG A 109 10.82 0.89 -19.84
N GLY A 110 10.97 2.18 -19.56
CA GLY A 110 12.25 2.83 -19.27
C GLY A 110 12.87 2.50 -17.90
N TRP A 111 12.17 1.82 -16.99
CA TRP A 111 12.76 1.38 -15.71
C TRP A 111 13.75 0.25 -15.88
N PHE A 112 13.71 -0.44 -17.04
CA PHE A 112 14.48 -1.63 -17.33
C PHE A 112 15.15 -1.60 -18.71
N ALA A 113 15.23 -0.43 -19.36
CA ALA A 113 16.00 -0.30 -20.60
C ALA A 113 17.46 -0.67 -20.34
N ALA A 114 18.06 -1.40 -21.28
CA ALA A 114 19.40 -1.94 -21.18
C ALA A 114 20.40 -0.90 -20.66
N GLY A 115 21.11 -1.21 -19.58
CA GLY A 115 22.11 -0.35 -18.96
C GLY A 115 21.59 0.61 -17.87
N GLN A 116 20.31 0.90 -17.77
CA GLN A 116 19.75 1.79 -16.74
C GLN A 116 19.22 1.07 -15.48
N TRP A 117 19.66 -0.14 -15.24
CA TRP A 117 19.56 -0.79 -13.93
C TRP A 117 20.16 0.04 -12.81
N GLN A 118 20.97 0.95 -13.20
CA GLN A 118 21.61 1.99 -12.41
C GLN A 118 20.73 3.25 -12.32
N SER A 119 19.54 3.27 -12.95
CA SER A 119 18.67 4.42 -12.81
C SER A 119 18.35 4.63 -11.32
N SER A 120 18.45 5.87 -10.92
CA SER A 120 18.39 6.37 -9.55
C SER A 120 17.30 5.74 -8.65
N VAL A 121 16.22 5.27 -9.25
CA VAL A 121 15.07 4.70 -8.53
C VAL A 121 15.40 3.34 -7.90
N PHE A 122 15.95 2.41 -8.68
CA PHE A 122 16.24 1.06 -8.18
C PHE A 122 17.50 1.06 -7.32
N ARG A 123 18.50 1.85 -7.71
CA ARG A 123 19.72 2.06 -6.91
C ARG A 123 19.38 2.78 -5.60
N GLU A 124 18.48 3.76 -5.63
CA GLU A 124 18.01 4.48 -4.45
C GLU A 124 17.23 3.58 -3.48
N PHE A 125 16.52 2.57 -3.98
CA PHE A 125 15.88 1.55 -3.13
C PHE A 125 16.87 0.52 -2.58
N GLN A 126 17.92 0.17 -3.32
CA GLN A 126 18.87 -0.88 -2.90
C GLN A 126 20.12 -0.33 -2.20
N THR A 127 20.62 0.84 -2.57
CA THR A 127 21.89 1.39 -2.04
C THR A 127 21.72 2.25 -0.80
N ARG A 128 20.55 2.84 -0.59
CA ARG A 128 20.25 3.46 0.68
C ARG A 128 19.72 2.38 1.62
N HIS A 129 20.54 1.92 2.54
CA HIS A 129 20.16 0.99 3.64
C HIS A 129 18.90 1.42 4.40
N SER A 130 18.44 2.66 4.22
CA SER A 130 17.27 3.25 4.88
C SER A 130 15.92 2.90 4.26
N THR A 131 15.87 2.28 3.09
CA THR A 131 14.59 1.98 2.39
C THR A 131 14.50 0.53 1.90
N ARG A 132 15.09 -0.42 2.60
CA ARG A 132 14.94 -1.85 2.27
C ARG A 132 13.45 -2.17 2.20
N LEU A 133 12.97 -2.49 1.00
CA LEU A 133 11.62 -2.97 0.79
C LEU A 133 11.54 -4.45 1.18
N GLN A 134 10.49 -4.80 1.90
CA GLN A 134 10.18 -6.18 2.22
C GLN A 134 9.19 -6.79 1.22
N PHE A 135 8.46 -5.96 0.47
CA PHE A 135 7.60 -6.42 -0.63
C PHE A 135 7.33 -5.31 -1.65
N ILE A 136 6.82 -5.69 -2.82
CA ILE A 136 6.29 -4.80 -3.85
C ILE A 136 4.80 -5.09 -4.01
N GLY A 137 3.97 -4.05 -3.95
CA GLY A 137 2.59 -4.13 -4.40
C GLY A 137 2.49 -3.70 -5.86
N CYS A 138 1.89 -4.48 -6.75
CA CYS A 138 1.66 -4.03 -8.12
C CYS A 138 0.24 -4.29 -8.62
N HIS A 139 -0.24 -3.41 -9.52
CA HIS A 139 -1.55 -3.59 -10.13
C HIS A 139 -1.54 -4.81 -11.07
N ILE A 140 -2.59 -5.65 -11.01
CA ILE A 140 -2.71 -6.89 -11.81
C ILE A 140 -2.56 -6.65 -13.32
N GLY A 141 -2.98 -5.51 -13.84
CA GLY A 141 -2.79 -5.13 -15.25
C GLY A 141 -1.34 -4.81 -15.64
N ALA A 142 -0.41 -4.86 -14.69
CA ALA A 142 1.03 -4.76 -14.97
C ALA A 142 1.67 -6.12 -15.28
N LEU A 143 0.94 -7.22 -15.10
CA LEU A 143 1.44 -8.58 -15.35
C LEU A 143 1.00 -9.12 -16.72
N PRO A 144 1.81 -10.01 -17.34
CA PRO A 144 3.15 -10.38 -16.92
C PRO A 144 4.16 -9.23 -17.14
N SER A 145 5.19 -9.16 -16.29
CA SER A 145 6.20 -8.12 -16.37
C SER A 145 7.60 -8.62 -16.01
N PRO A 146 8.62 -8.45 -16.91
CA PRO A 146 10.00 -8.74 -16.57
C PRO A 146 10.49 -7.98 -15.33
N GLY A 147 9.91 -6.79 -15.08
CA GLY A 147 10.23 -6.00 -13.91
C GLY A 147 9.74 -6.62 -12.61
N ALA A 148 8.52 -7.12 -12.60
CA ALA A 148 7.95 -7.85 -11.48
C ALA A 148 8.76 -9.11 -11.18
N GLN A 149 9.07 -9.90 -12.22
CA GLN A 149 9.85 -11.13 -12.11
C GLN A 149 11.22 -10.90 -11.45
N ARG A 150 11.90 -9.84 -11.82
CA ARG A 150 13.22 -9.51 -11.26
C ARG A 150 13.20 -9.14 -9.77
N PHE A 151 12.10 -8.58 -9.22
CA PHE A 151 11.97 -8.41 -7.79
C PHE A 151 11.86 -9.76 -7.07
N ARG A 152 11.06 -10.69 -7.61
CA ARG A 152 10.91 -12.03 -7.08
C ARG A 152 12.25 -12.81 -7.10
N GLU A 153 12.99 -12.75 -8.20
CA GLU A 153 14.32 -13.36 -8.35
C GLU A 153 15.35 -12.86 -7.31
N ARG A 154 15.09 -11.68 -6.74
CA ARG A 154 15.91 -11.09 -5.65
C ARG A 154 15.35 -11.36 -4.26
N GLY A 155 14.34 -12.21 -4.15
CA GLY A 155 13.71 -12.57 -2.89
C GLY A 155 12.84 -11.46 -2.32
N ILE A 156 12.39 -10.48 -3.15
CA ILE A 156 11.43 -9.45 -2.73
C ILE A 156 10.04 -9.90 -3.17
N PRO A 157 9.15 -10.29 -2.24
CA PRO A 157 7.82 -10.76 -2.55
C PRO A 157 7.00 -9.75 -3.35
N LEU A 158 6.23 -10.26 -4.30
CA LEU A 158 5.30 -9.49 -5.12
C LEU A 158 3.86 -9.78 -4.68
N ILE A 159 3.16 -8.75 -4.22
CA ILE A 159 1.73 -8.80 -3.89
C ILE A 159 0.96 -8.06 -4.98
N VAL A 160 -0.03 -8.72 -5.56
CA VAL A 160 -0.78 -8.14 -6.68
C VAL A 160 -2.15 -7.63 -6.26
N PHE A 161 -2.53 -6.45 -6.74
CA PHE A 161 -3.84 -5.84 -6.54
C PHE A 161 -4.46 -5.35 -7.86
N THR A 162 -5.75 -5.32 -8.04
CA THR A 162 -6.76 -5.99 -7.25
C THR A 162 -7.30 -7.10 -8.11
N VAL A 163 -7.30 -8.32 -7.57
CA VAL A 163 -7.83 -9.50 -8.24
C VAL A 163 -9.34 -9.56 -7.98
N ARG A 164 -10.15 -9.58 -9.05
CA ARG A 164 -11.62 -9.52 -8.97
C ARG A 164 -12.31 -10.64 -9.71
N THR A 165 -11.56 -11.50 -10.41
CA THR A 165 -12.12 -12.60 -11.21
C THR A 165 -11.21 -13.82 -11.16
N PRO A 166 -11.75 -15.04 -11.39
CA PRO A 166 -10.95 -16.27 -11.46
C PRO A 166 -9.82 -16.21 -12.51
N ASP A 167 -10.06 -15.60 -13.68
CA ASP A 167 -9.02 -15.46 -14.71
C ASP A 167 -7.86 -14.60 -14.22
N ARG A 168 -8.15 -13.53 -13.48
CA ARG A 168 -7.13 -12.69 -12.86
C ARG A 168 -6.40 -13.40 -11.73
N LEU A 169 -7.09 -14.28 -11.00
CA LEU A 169 -6.48 -15.14 -9.99
C LEU A 169 -5.47 -16.11 -10.65
N ALA A 170 -5.83 -16.77 -11.75
CA ALA A 170 -4.91 -17.62 -12.47
C ALA A 170 -3.65 -16.88 -12.94
N LEU A 171 -3.81 -15.67 -13.49
CA LEU A 171 -2.68 -14.80 -13.86
C LEU A 171 -1.82 -14.42 -12.65
N ALA A 172 -2.44 -14.06 -11.53
CA ALA A 172 -1.73 -13.69 -10.31
C ALA A 172 -0.93 -14.87 -9.75
N ASN A 173 -1.53 -16.06 -9.67
CA ASN A 173 -0.88 -17.28 -9.17
C ASN A 173 0.36 -17.67 -9.99
N ALA A 174 0.35 -17.40 -11.29
CA ALA A 174 1.51 -17.66 -12.16
C ALA A 174 2.66 -16.66 -11.94
N HIS A 175 2.40 -15.44 -11.48
CA HIS A 175 3.36 -14.35 -11.52
C HIS A 175 3.58 -13.59 -10.21
N ALA A 176 2.82 -13.89 -9.15
CA ALA A 176 2.92 -13.21 -7.85
C ALA A 176 3.09 -14.21 -6.70
N ASP A 177 3.43 -13.69 -5.53
CA ASP A 177 3.61 -14.47 -4.31
C ASP A 177 2.39 -14.36 -3.39
N ASN A 178 1.58 -13.31 -3.55
CA ASN A 178 0.31 -13.12 -2.84
C ASN A 178 -0.59 -12.13 -3.58
N ILE A 179 -1.85 -12.00 -3.13
CA ILE A 179 -2.86 -11.16 -3.78
C ILE A 179 -3.63 -10.31 -2.77
N PHE A 180 -4.11 -9.15 -3.24
CA PHE A 180 -5.29 -8.48 -2.69
C PHE A 180 -6.46 -8.76 -3.62
N PHE A 181 -7.54 -9.29 -3.10
CA PHE A 181 -8.75 -9.63 -3.86
C PHE A 181 -9.97 -8.86 -3.35
N GLU A 182 -10.98 -8.77 -4.18
CA GLU A 182 -12.21 -8.04 -3.91
C GLU A 182 -13.38 -8.66 -4.69
N GLY A 183 -14.54 -8.81 -4.03
CA GLY A 183 -15.79 -9.24 -4.66
C GLY A 183 -15.97 -10.74 -4.87
N PHE A 184 -15.00 -11.57 -4.45
CA PHE A 184 -15.10 -13.03 -4.46
C PHE A 184 -14.15 -13.64 -3.42
N ILE A 185 -14.29 -14.92 -3.13
CA ILE A 185 -13.35 -15.69 -2.29
C ILE A 185 -12.48 -16.52 -3.24
N PRO A 186 -11.13 -16.35 -3.22
CA PRO A 186 -10.21 -17.05 -4.12
C PRO A 186 -10.03 -18.54 -3.78
#